data_3dd08993b3bde9fe3685e638ae19a009
#
_entry.id   3dd08993b3bde9fe3685e638ae19a009
#
_cell.length_a   1.000
_cell.length_b   1.000
_cell.length_c   1.000
_cell.angle_alpha   90.00
_cell.angle_beta   90.00
_cell.angle_gamma   90.00
#
_symmetry.space_group_name_H-M   'P 1'
#
loop_
_entity.id
_entity.type
_entity.pdbx_description
1 polymer ?
#
loop_
_entity_poly.entity_id
_entity_poly.type
_entity_poly.pdbx_seq_one_letter_code
_entity_poly.pdbx_strand_id
1 'polypeptide(L)'
;MARYVETKITLTANQAAGTDPILAAETATIPVRRAVVIGNPGVTTANLHLATGATHGTGLPLLGGGLVAFSDALPGVDNALYVTGLSTGDKLSIWVA
;
A
#
# COMPACT_ATOMS: atom_id res chain seq x y z
N MET A 1 -19.29 -10.52 -9.07
CA MET A 1 -19.00 -9.12 -8.68
C MET A 1 -17.90 -9.11 -7.63
N ALA A 2 -16.88 -8.32 -7.86
CA ALA A 2 -15.81 -8.18 -6.87
C ALA A 2 -16.31 -7.41 -5.65
N ARG A 3 -15.88 -7.81 -4.49
CA ARG A 3 -16.16 -7.11 -3.24
C ARG A 3 -14.85 -6.65 -2.63
N TYR A 4 -14.86 -5.41 -2.14
CA TYR A 4 -13.72 -4.91 -1.40
C TYR A 4 -13.72 -5.46 0.02
N VAL A 5 -12.54 -5.86 0.46
CA VAL A 5 -12.27 -6.16 1.87
C VAL A 5 -11.51 -4.97 2.43
N GLU A 6 -12.06 -4.34 3.44
CA GLU A 6 -11.43 -3.20 4.11
C GLU A 6 -10.52 -3.69 5.23
N THR A 7 -9.31 -3.16 5.24
CA THR A 7 -8.35 -3.41 6.31
C THR A 7 -7.71 -2.10 6.72
N LYS A 8 -7.66 -1.86 8.01
CA LYS A 8 -6.87 -0.77 8.57
C LYS A 8 -5.60 -1.35 9.16
N ILE A 9 -4.47 -0.81 8.75
CA ILE A 9 -3.19 -1.25 9.29
C ILE A 9 -2.59 -0.15 10.14
N THR A 10 -1.90 -0.58 11.19
CA THR A 10 -1.05 0.27 12.01
C THR A 10 0.38 -0.10 11.69
N LEU A 11 1.17 0.86 11.24
CA LEU A 11 2.52 0.57 10.76
C LEU A 11 3.43 0.09 11.89
N THR A 12 4.13 -1.00 11.64
CA THR A 12 5.26 -1.43 12.46
C THR A 12 6.48 -0.58 12.11
N ALA A 13 7.54 -0.68 12.90
CA ALA A 13 8.79 0.04 12.62
C ALA A 13 9.35 -0.32 11.24
N ASN A 14 9.34 -1.60 10.88
CA ASN A 14 9.85 -2.05 9.59
C ASN A 14 8.96 -1.62 8.42
N GLN A 15 7.65 -1.59 8.61
CA GLN A 15 6.73 -1.08 7.59
C GLN A 15 6.91 0.42 7.37
N ALA A 16 7.05 1.17 8.44
CA ALA A 16 7.27 2.62 8.35
C ALA A 16 8.61 2.95 7.68
N ALA A 17 9.61 2.11 7.86
CA ALA A 17 10.93 2.27 7.22
C ALA A 17 10.94 1.83 5.75
N GLY A 18 9.88 1.23 5.25
CA GLY A 18 9.82 0.72 3.88
C GLY A 18 10.52 -0.62 3.68
N THR A 19 10.87 -1.31 4.77
CA THR A 19 11.57 -2.60 4.72
C THR A 19 10.60 -3.75 4.55
N ASP A 20 9.50 -3.76 5.32
CA ASP A 20 8.45 -4.75 5.21
C ASP A 20 7.27 -4.20 4.42
N PRO A 21 6.57 -5.01 3.63
CA PRO A 21 5.43 -4.54 2.87
C PRO A 21 4.25 -4.20 3.77
N ILE A 22 3.46 -3.22 3.36
CA ILE A 22 2.16 -2.94 3.96
C ILE A 22 1.08 -3.87 3.40
N LEU A 23 1.33 -4.42 2.23
CA LEU A 23 0.47 -5.40 1.58
C LEU A 23 1.38 -6.39 0.85
N ALA A 24 1.26 -7.67 1.19
CA ALA A 24 2.08 -8.70 0.58
C ALA A 24 1.73 -8.91 -0.89
N ALA A 25 2.71 -9.35 -1.67
CA ALA A 25 2.46 -9.73 -3.05
C ALA A 25 1.43 -10.84 -3.11
N GLU A 26 0.56 -10.78 -4.12
CA GLU A 26 -0.38 -11.85 -4.39
C GLU A 26 0.36 -13.01 -5.01
N THR A 27 0.11 -14.22 -4.51
CA THR A 27 0.71 -15.42 -5.09
C THR A 27 -0.19 -15.96 -6.20
N ALA A 28 0.40 -16.67 -7.14
CA ALA A 28 -0.30 -17.13 -8.33
C ALA A 28 -1.40 -18.15 -8.07
N THR A 29 -1.50 -18.67 -6.85
CA THR A 29 -2.47 -19.72 -6.58
C THR A 29 -3.89 -19.24 -6.45
N ILE A 30 -4.11 -17.96 -6.26
CA ILE A 30 -5.39 -17.35 -6.25
C ILE A 30 -6.01 -17.13 -4.91
N PRO A 31 -7.03 -16.29 -4.82
CA PRO A 31 -7.53 -15.44 -5.90
C PRO A 31 -6.58 -14.28 -6.14
N VAL A 32 -6.44 -13.93 -7.40
CA VAL A 32 -5.63 -12.79 -7.80
C VAL A 32 -6.38 -11.52 -7.45
N ARG A 33 -5.69 -10.53 -6.89
CA ARG A 33 -6.29 -9.24 -6.62
C ARG A 33 -6.64 -8.53 -7.93
N ARG A 34 -7.81 -7.94 -7.97
CA ARG A 34 -8.27 -7.16 -9.13
C ARG A 34 -8.16 -5.67 -8.92
N ALA A 35 -8.22 -5.24 -7.67
CA ALA A 35 -8.12 -3.83 -7.35
C ALA A 35 -7.60 -3.66 -5.93
N VAL A 36 -6.84 -2.59 -5.72
CA VAL A 36 -6.38 -2.16 -4.41
C VAL A 36 -6.61 -0.66 -4.31
N VAL A 37 -7.21 -0.22 -3.23
CA VAL A 37 -7.35 1.19 -2.91
C VAL A 37 -6.64 1.44 -1.59
N ILE A 38 -5.76 2.42 -1.56
CA ILE A 38 -5.04 2.79 -0.35
C ILE A 38 -5.40 4.22 -0.01
N GLY A 39 -5.92 4.42 1.18
CA GLY A 39 -6.24 5.74 1.71
C GLY A 39 -5.28 6.12 2.82
N ASN A 40 -4.90 7.37 2.84
CA ASN A 40 -4.06 7.95 3.88
C ASN A 40 -4.92 8.87 4.78
N PRO A 41 -5.40 8.37 5.92
CA PRO A 41 -6.28 9.15 6.79
C PRO A 41 -5.54 10.21 7.61
N GLY A 42 -4.22 10.17 7.64
CA GLY A 42 -3.40 11.11 8.39
C GLY A 42 -3.18 12.41 7.64
N VAL A 43 -2.22 13.19 8.11
CA VAL A 43 -1.86 14.49 7.52
C VAL A 43 -0.49 14.47 6.85
N THR A 44 0.32 13.46 7.11
CA THR A 44 1.67 13.34 6.56
C THR A 44 1.62 12.59 5.23
N THR A 45 2.35 13.09 4.23
CA THR A 45 2.44 12.41 2.94
C THR A 45 3.16 11.08 3.07
N ALA A 46 2.53 10.02 2.59
CA ALA A 46 3.15 8.71 2.42
C ALA A 46 3.72 8.58 1.02
N ASN A 47 4.81 7.85 0.86
CA ASN A 47 5.37 7.53 -0.45
C ASN A 47 5.24 6.03 -0.67
N LEU A 48 4.56 5.65 -1.74
CA LEU A 48 4.29 4.25 -2.08
C LEU A 48 5.34 3.72 -3.04
N HIS A 49 5.74 2.47 -2.82
CA HIS A 49 6.75 1.78 -3.63
C HIS A 49 6.27 0.38 -3.98
N LEU A 50 6.64 -0.09 -5.17
CA LEU A 50 6.37 -1.48 -5.60
C LEU A 50 7.49 -2.45 -5.24
N ALA A 51 8.56 -1.95 -4.62
CA ALA A 51 9.65 -2.73 -4.08
C ALA A 51 10.14 -2.05 -2.80
N THR A 52 11.10 -2.65 -2.11
CA THR A 52 11.59 -2.11 -0.84
C THR A 52 11.96 -0.64 -0.97
N GLY A 53 11.25 0.20 -0.23
CA GLY A 53 11.39 1.66 -0.32
C GLY A 53 12.78 2.16 0.03
N ALA A 54 13.51 1.43 0.87
CA ALA A 54 14.87 1.77 1.24
C ALA A 54 15.84 1.83 0.05
N THR A 55 15.50 1.15 -1.05
CA THR A 55 16.37 1.09 -2.24
C THR A 55 15.86 1.91 -3.40
N HIS A 56 14.65 2.46 -3.31
CA HIS A 56 14.02 3.16 -4.42
C HIS A 56 13.94 4.68 -4.28
N GLY A 57 14.33 5.22 -3.16
CA GLY A 57 14.24 6.66 -2.93
C GLY A 57 12.80 7.14 -2.83
N THR A 58 12.47 8.20 -3.57
CA THR A 58 11.13 8.79 -3.53
C THR A 58 10.13 7.94 -4.31
N GLY A 59 9.08 7.53 -3.68
CA GLY A 59 8.00 6.78 -4.30
C GLY A 59 6.88 7.67 -4.86
N LEU A 60 5.74 7.06 -5.15
CA LEU A 60 4.54 7.77 -5.56
C LEU A 60 3.90 8.43 -4.33
N PRO A 61 3.78 9.77 -4.30
CA PRO A 61 3.24 10.44 -3.13
C PRO A 61 1.74 10.19 -2.95
N LEU A 62 1.36 9.89 -1.72
CA LEU A 62 -0.03 9.77 -1.28
C LEU A 62 -0.24 10.80 -0.18
N LEU A 63 -0.85 11.92 -0.54
CA LEU A 63 -1.05 13.04 0.37
C LEU A 63 -1.98 12.65 1.52
N GLY A 64 -1.83 13.32 2.65
CA GLY A 64 -2.77 13.19 3.76
C GLY A 64 -4.18 13.51 3.30
N GLY A 65 -5.13 12.64 3.64
CA GLY A 65 -6.51 12.75 3.18
C GLY A 65 -6.75 12.24 1.76
N GLY A 66 -5.69 11.81 1.06
CA GLY A 66 -5.79 11.31 -0.30
C GLY A 66 -5.95 9.80 -0.39
N LEU A 67 -6.18 9.33 -1.59
CA LEU A 67 -6.19 7.91 -1.90
C LEU A 67 -5.57 7.63 -3.26
N VAL A 68 -5.15 6.40 -3.47
CA VAL A 68 -4.69 5.89 -4.76
C VAL A 68 -5.35 4.54 -5.01
N ALA A 69 -5.64 4.24 -6.27
CA ALA A 69 -6.25 2.98 -6.66
C ALA A 69 -5.43 2.30 -7.74
N PHE A 70 -5.31 0.98 -7.63
CA PHE A 70 -4.73 0.11 -8.66
C PHE A 70 -5.79 -0.90 -9.08
N SER A 71 -5.76 -1.29 -10.35
CA SER A 71 -6.73 -2.25 -10.89
C SER A 71 -6.05 -3.19 -11.88
N ASP A 72 -6.80 -4.16 -12.40
CA ASP A 72 -6.33 -5.09 -13.42
C ASP A 72 -5.70 -4.37 -14.62
N ALA A 73 -6.21 -3.19 -14.94
CA ALA A 73 -5.73 -2.41 -16.06
C ALA A 73 -4.37 -1.77 -15.81
N LEU A 74 -3.90 -1.76 -14.57
CA LEU A 74 -2.64 -1.12 -14.19
C LEU A 74 -1.63 -2.19 -13.75
N PRO A 75 -0.41 -2.17 -14.30
CA PRO A 75 0.64 -3.06 -13.82
C PRO A 75 0.88 -2.88 -12.33
N GLY A 76 1.16 -3.97 -11.64
CA GLY A 76 1.55 -3.91 -10.25
C GLY A 76 0.45 -4.13 -9.23
N VAL A 77 -0.80 -4.35 -9.66
CA VAL A 77 -1.90 -4.62 -8.71
C VAL A 77 -1.62 -5.81 -7.80
N ASP A 78 -0.88 -6.80 -8.28
CA ASP A 78 -0.50 -7.99 -7.53
C ASP A 78 0.85 -7.85 -6.81
N ASN A 79 1.54 -6.74 -6.97
CA ASN A 79 2.84 -6.54 -6.34
C ASN A 79 2.70 -6.34 -4.84
N ALA A 80 3.77 -6.65 -4.12
CA ALA A 80 3.90 -6.17 -2.76
C ALA A 80 3.97 -4.64 -2.77
N LEU A 81 3.37 -4.01 -1.78
CA LEU A 81 3.37 -2.56 -1.65
C LEU A 81 4.12 -2.15 -0.39
N TYR A 82 4.94 -1.14 -0.52
CA TYR A 82 5.76 -0.61 0.55
C TYR A 82 5.49 0.88 0.72
N VAL A 83 5.79 1.42 1.88
CA VAL A 83 5.60 2.83 2.16
C VAL A 83 6.81 3.40 2.87
N THR A 84 7.10 4.67 2.60
CA THR A 84 8.07 5.46 3.38
C THR A 84 7.44 6.81 3.72
N GLY A 85 8.08 7.57 4.59
CA GLY A 85 7.62 8.91 4.95
C GLY A 85 6.65 8.96 6.12
N LEU A 86 6.18 7.82 6.59
CA LEU A 86 5.32 7.72 7.77
C LEU A 86 6.13 7.22 8.97
N SER A 87 5.53 7.31 10.14
CA SER A 87 6.13 6.87 11.39
C SER A 87 5.47 5.59 11.90
N THR A 88 6.19 4.87 12.76
CA THR A 88 5.62 3.73 13.49
C THR A 88 4.34 4.18 14.21
N GLY A 89 3.29 3.39 14.07
CA GLY A 89 1.99 3.70 14.66
C GLY A 89 1.05 4.50 13.77
N ASP A 90 1.52 5.07 12.67
CA ASP A 90 0.64 5.70 11.69
C ASP A 90 -0.24 4.64 11.04
N LYS A 91 -1.39 5.07 10.51
CA LYS A 91 -2.40 4.16 9.97
C LYS A 91 -2.65 4.41 8.51
N LEU A 92 -2.95 3.33 7.80
CA LEU A 92 -3.42 3.36 6.42
C LEU A 92 -4.67 2.50 6.30
N SER A 93 -5.57 2.91 5.42
CA SER A 93 -6.74 2.12 5.05
C SER A 93 -6.45 1.42 3.72
N ILE A 94 -6.69 0.12 3.65
CA ILE A 94 -6.45 -0.67 2.44
C ILE A 94 -7.70 -1.44 2.11
N TRP A 95 -8.19 -1.25 0.90
CA TRP A 95 -9.33 -2.00 0.36
C TRP A 95 -8.84 -2.86 -0.78
N VAL A 96 -9.11 -4.15 -0.70
CA VAL A 96 -8.69 -5.13 -1.71
C VAL A 96 -9.90 -5.82 -2.30
N ALA A 97 -9.92 -5.94 -3.58
CA ALA A 97 -10.95 -6.69 -4.30
C ALA A 97 -10.36 -7.76 -5.20
#